data_230d76f6fbbdcc3b59a9755558536acd
#
_entry.id   230d76f6fbbdcc3b59a9755558536acd
#
_cell.length_a   1.000
_cell.length_b   1.000
_cell.length_c   1.000
_cell.angle_alpha   90.00
_cell.angle_beta   90.00
_cell.angle_gamma   90.00
#
_symmetry.space_group_name_H-M   'P 1'
#
loop_
_entity.id
_entity.type
_entity.pdbx_description
1 polymer ?
#
loop_
_entity_poly.entity_id
_entity_poly.type
_entity_poly.pdbx_seq_one_letter_code
_entity_poly.pdbx_strand_id
1 'polypeptide(L)'
;PINLFYAYSFSQMIYTADEINQSSGFISSVSFRMHQSYCVRNLSVYLQNTNKESFTNDRDYVQVSSGDLVFDGDVNLSELVNGWFTIKLNEPFKYDGGNLLVCLDDNTGDYEDEIYFYHYPASEDIRRTISSYTDYFDLTWENAENGDYSFNPTSKGYYINPQIKFDMIIGDELPVIAVK
;
A
#
# COMPACT_ATOMS: atom_id res chain seq x y z
N PRO A 1 -2.65 -0.34 5.97
CA PRO A 1 -2.64 -0.18 4.52
C PRO A 1 -4.01 0.23 3.95
N ILE A 2 -5.10 -0.32 4.47
CA ILE A 2 -6.49 0.05 4.14
C ILE A 2 -7.29 0.26 5.42
N ASN A 3 -8.39 1.02 5.35
CA ASN A 3 -9.26 1.24 6.49
C ASN A 3 -10.63 0.59 6.22
N LEU A 4 -10.81 -0.64 6.66
CA LEU A 4 -12.00 -1.47 6.40
C LEU A 4 -13.29 -0.93 7.03
N PHE A 5 -13.19 -0.03 8.00
CA PHE A 5 -14.34 0.61 8.66
C PHE A 5 -15.02 1.66 7.76
N TYR A 6 -14.43 1.99 6.61
CA TYR A 6 -14.96 2.94 5.64
C TYR A 6 -15.10 2.29 4.27
N ALA A 7 -16.03 2.84 3.48
CA ALA A 7 -16.33 2.36 2.14
C ALA A 7 -15.16 2.54 1.16
N TYR A 8 -14.37 3.60 1.37
CA TYR A 8 -13.22 3.99 0.54
C TYR A 8 -12.05 4.40 1.41
N SER A 9 -10.84 4.02 1.03
CA SER A 9 -9.63 4.51 1.68
C SER A 9 -8.45 4.59 0.71
N PHE A 10 -7.63 5.63 0.85
CA PHE A 10 -6.42 5.84 0.08
C PHE A 10 -5.24 6.01 1.04
N SER A 11 -4.29 5.11 0.99
CA SER A 11 -3.17 5.08 1.92
C SER A 11 -1.84 5.04 1.19
N GLN A 12 -0.87 5.78 1.72
CA GLN A 12 0.52 5.72 1.25
C GLN A 12 1.46 5.40 2.41
N MET A 13 2.44 4.54 2.13
CA MET A 13 3.44 4.05 3.09
C MET A 13 4.81 4.11 2.46
N ILE A 14 5.81 4.60 3.21
CA ILE A 14 7.21 4.64 2.79
C ILE A 14 7.98 3.57 3.56
N TYR A 15 8.63 2.67 2.84
CA TYR A 15 9.60 1.71 3.37
C TYR A 15 10.99 2.11 2.88
N THR A 16 11.92 2.32 3.80
CA THR A 16 13.28 2.74 3.43
C THR A 16 14.11 1.59 2.90
N ALA A 17 15.15 1.92 2.15
CA ALA A 17 16.13 0.93 1.66
C ALA A 17 16.68 0.05 2.79
N ASP A 18 16.97 0.65 3.96
CA ASP A 18 17.49 -0.07 5.13
C ASP A 18 16.44 -1.04 5.71
N GLU A 19 15.15 -0.69 5.70
CA GLU A 19 14.06 -1.56 6.16
C GLU A 19 13.80 -2.71 5.18
N ILE A 20 13.87 -2.44 3.88
CA ILE A 20 13.72 -3.47 2.83
C ILE A 20 14.95 -4.38 2.84
N ASN A 21 16.14 -3.82 3.05
CA ASN A 21 17.43 -4.51 3.15
C ASN A 21 17.68 -5.51 2.00
N GLN A 22 17.36 -5.09 0.78
CA GLN A 22 17.59 -5.83 -0.44
C GLN A 22 18.21 -4.91 -1.50
N SER A 23 19.02 -5.47 -2.36
CA SER A 23 19.49 -4.80 -3.57
C SER A 23 18.36 -4.67 -4.60
N SER A 24 18.62 -4.01 -5.72
CA SER A 24 17.71 -3.94 -6.86
C SER A 24 17.21 -5.32 -7.30
N GLY A 25 15.98 -5.37 -7.79
CA GLY A 25 15.34 -6.61 -8.22
C GLY A 25 13.93 -6.38 -8.73
N PHE A 26 13.14 -7.44 -8.79
CA PHE A 26 11.76 -7.41 -9.26
C PHE A 26 10.83 -7.91 -8.17
N ILE A 27 9.91 -7.06 -7.70
CA ILE A 27 8.85 -7.43 -6.77
C ILE A 27 7.72 -8.06 -7.56
N SER A 28 7.31 -9.28 -7.18
CA SER A 28 6.23 -10.02 -7.82
C SER A 28 4.95 -10.08 -6.97
N SER A 29 5.05 -9.86 -5.66
CA SER A 29 3.90 -9.74 -4.77
C SER A 29 4.18 -8.86 -3.57
N VAL A 30 3.12 -8.30 -3.00
CA VAL A 30 3.10 -7.61 -1.70
C VAL A 30 2.17 -8.35 -0.75
N SER A 31 2.60 -8.52 0.49
CA SER A 31 1.77 -9.13 1.53
C SER A 31 1.72 -8.25 2.77
N PHE A 32 0.53 -8.17 3.39
CA PHE A 32 0.35 -7.46 4.66
C PHE A 32 -0.14 -8.42 5.73
N ARG A 33 0.28 -8.16 6.98
CA ARG A 33 -0.16 -8.96 8.11
C ARG A 33 -1.34 -8.31 8.81
N MET A 34 -2.40 -9.08 9.02
CA MET A 34 -3.63 -8.60 9.64
C MET A 34 -4.29 -9.66 10.52
N HIS A 35 -5.28 -9.21 11.31
CA HIS A 35 -6.23 -10.11 11.95
C HIS A 35 -7.17 -10.72 10.91
N GLN A 36 -7.80 -11.85 11.27
CA GLN A 36 -8.73 -12.54 10.39
C GLN A 36 -9.87 -11.61 9.93
N SER A 37 -10.14 -11.61 8.64
CA SER A 37 -11.29 -11.00 8.00
C SER A 37 -12.05 -12.03 7.16
N TYR A 38 -13.24 -11.68 6.71
CA TYR A 38 -14.08 -12.54 5.86
C TYR A 38 -14.64 -11.77 4.66
N CYS A 39 -14.03 -10.64 4.31
CA CYS A 39 -14.49 -9.79 3.22
C CYS A 39 -13.60 -9.89 1.98
N VAL A 40 -14.15 -9.44 0.87
CA VAL A 40 -13.44 -9.16 -0.38
C VAL A 40 -13.36 -7.65 -0.54
N ARG A 41 -12.19 -7.12 -0.90
CA ARG A 41 -11.98 -5.71 -1.16
C ARG A 41 -11.52 -5.51 -2.60
N ASN A 42 -12.05 -4.50 -3.27
CA ASN A 42 -11.58 -4.06 -4.57
C ASN A 42 -10.46 -3.06 -4.38
N LEU A 43 -9.22 -3.46 -4.74
CA LEU A 43 -8.02 -2.70 -4.44
C LEU A 43 -7.26 -2.35 -5.71
N SER A 44 -6.77 -1.11 -5.79
CA SER A 44 -5.68 -0.73 -6.68
C SER A 44 -4.40 -0.56 -5.85
N VAL A 45 -3.30 -1.15 -6.32
CA VAL A 45 -1.99 -1.07 -5.67
C VAL A 45 -1.01 -0.38 -6.60
N TYR A 46 -0.30 0.62 -6.06
CA TYR A 46 0.74 1.34 -6.77
C TYR A 46 2.08 1.18 -6.05
N LEU A 47 3.15 0.98 -6.79
CA LEU A 47 4.52 0.98 -6.29
C LEU A 47 5.34 2.03 -7.03
N GLN A 48 6.17 2.79 -6.29
CA GLN A 48 7.04 3.80 -6.86
C GLN A 48 8.37 3.83 -6.12
N ASN A 49 9.49 3.74 -6.85
CA ASN A 49 10.80 4.04 -6.29
C ASN A 49 10.86 5.52 -5.91
N THR A 50 11.35 5.86 -4.72
CA THR A 50 11.30 7.23 -4.21
C THR A 50 12.56 7.58 -3.42
N ASN A 51 12.89 8.86 -3.39
CA ASN A 51 13.90 9.40 -2.48
C ASN A 51 13.29 9.92 -1.16
N LYS A 52 11.96 9.88 -1.04
CA LYS A 52 11.24 10.35 0.15
C LYS A 52 11.44 9.35 1.28
N GLU A 53 11.79 9.86 2.47
CA GLU A 53 12.01 9.02 3.66
C GLU A 53 10.82 9.05 4.63
N SER A 54 10.02 10.11 4.56
CA SER A 54 8.85 10.31 5.41
C SER A 54 7.89 11.33 4.80
N PHE A 55 6.68 11.40 5.35
CA PHE A 55 5.71 12.44 5.03
C PHE A 55 5.85 13.62 6.00
N THR A 56 5.76 14.85 5.51
CA THR A 56 5.90 16.08 6.30
C THR A 56 4.63 16.42 7.10
N ASN A 57 3.47 16.02 6.59
CA ASN A 57 2.16 16.22 7.22
C ASN A 57 1.16 15.14 6.75
N ASP A 58 -0.08 15.18 7.24
CA ASP A 58 -1.13 14.18 6.98
C ASP A 58 -1.70 14.22 5.56
N ARG A 59 -1.30 15.21 4.76
CA ARG A 59 -1.75 15.43 3.37
C ARG A 59 -0.60 15.51 2.37
N ASP A 60 0.60 15.13 2.77
CA ASP A 60 1.81 15.13 1.92
C ASP A 60 1.82 13.92 0.97
N TYR A 61 0.71 13.73 0.23
CA TYR A 61 0.57 12.62 -0.71
C TYR A 61 1.52 12.78 -1.90
N VAL A 62 2.05 11.67 -2.34
CA VAL A 62 2.85 11.57 -3.56
C VAL A 62 1.90 11.27 -4.71
N GLN A 63 2.04 11.98 -5.81
CA GLN A 63 1.32 11.68 -7.04
C GLN A 63 1.63 10.26 -7.52
N VAL A 64 0.60 9.47 -7.74
CA VAL A 64 0.69 8.17 -8.42
C VAL A 64 -0.10 8.22 -9.73
N SER A 65 0.33 7.43 -10.69
CA SER A 65 -0.20 7.40 -12.05
C SER A 65 -0.46 5.96 -12.50
N SER A 66 -1.04 5.81 -13.68
CA SER A 66 -1.22 4.49 -14.29
C SER A 66 0.11 3.76 -14.55
N GLY A 67 1.24 4.49 -14.62
CA GLY A 67 2.57 3.89 -14.75
C GLY A 67 3.09 3.25 -13.46
N ASP A 68 2.51 3.60 -12.31
CA ASP A 68 2.87 3.08 -10.99
C ASP A 68 1.91 1.95 -10.55
N LEU A 69 0.79 1.76 -11.29
CA LEU A 69 -0.24 0.76 -10.99
C LEU A 69 0.32 -0.65 -11.26
N VAL A 70 0.37 -1.49 -10.23
CA VAL A 70 0.91 -2.85 -10.31
C VAL A 70 -0.13 -3.94 -10.07
N PHE A 71 -1.28 -3.57 -9.54
CA PHE A 71 -2.43 -4.46 -9.34
C PHE A 71 -3.72 -3.65 -9.31
N ASP A 72 -4.79 -4.22 -9.89
CA ASP A 72 -6.14 -3.70 -9.80
C ASP A 72 -7.13 -4.88 -9.83
N GLY A 73 -8.01 -4.97 -8.83
CA GLY A 73 -9.01 -6.02 -8.73
C GLY A 73 -9.39 -6.44 -7.31
N ASP A 74 -10.11 -7.55 -7.23
CA ASP A 74 -10.62 -8.08 -5.98
C ASP A 74 -9.57 -8.88 -5.21
N VAL A 75 -9.47 -8.60 -3.91
CA VAL A 75 -8.62 -9.31 -2.95
C VAL A 75 -9.48 -9.93 -1.86
N ASN A 76 -9.41 -11.26 -1.74
CA ASN A 76 -10.11 -12.00 -0.70
C ASN A 76 -9.30 -11.99 0.60
N LEU A 77 -9.70 -11.17 1.56
CA LEU A 77 -9.02 -11.03 2.85
C LEU A 77 -9.29 -12.20 3.82
N SER A 78 -10.14 -13.16 3.45
CA SER A 78 -10.34 -14.38 4.24
C SER A 78 -9.23 -15.43 4.01
N GLU A 79 -8.47 -15.32 2.95
CA GLU A 79 -7.45 -16.28 2.53
C GLU A 79 -6.07 -15.95 3.14
N LEU A 80 -6.01 -15.91 4.48
CA LEU A 80 -4.76 -15.64 5.18
C LEU A 80 -3.88 -16.89 5.29
N VAL A 81 -2.60 -16.73 4.96
CA VAL A 81 -1.57 -17.73 5.25
C VAL A 81 -0.71 -17.23 6.41
N ASN A 82 -0.84 -17.85 7.58
CA ASN A 82 -0.14 -17.44 8.80
C ASN A 82 -0.38 -15.96 9.20
N GLY A 83 -1.59 -15.45 8.96
CA GLY A 83 -1.97 -14.07 9.24
C GLY A 83 -1.54 -13.07 8.16
N TRP A 84 -1.10 -13.52 7.00
CA TRP A 84 -0.73 -12.70 5.86
C TRP A 84 -1.70 -12.88 4.70
N PHE A 85 -2.23 -11.79 4.14
CA PHE A 85 -2.83 -11.81 2.81
C PHE A 85 -1.82 -11.31 1.79
N THR A 86 -1.87 -11.87 0.58
CA THR A 86 -0.89 -11.61 -0.47
C THR A 86 -1.59 -11.11 -1.72
N ILE A 87 -1.11 -10.00 -2.25
CA ILE A 87 -1.51 -9.45 -3.54
C ILE A 87 -0.41 -9.77 -4.54
N LYS A 88 -0.73 -10.62 -5.51
CA LYS A 88 0.17 -10.93 -6.61
C LYS A 88 0.05 -9.82 -7.65
N LEU A 89 1.17 -9.20 -8.01
CA LEU A 89 1.20 -8.13 -8.99
C LEU A 89 0.89 -8.64 -10.40
N ASN A 90 0.22 -7.81 -11.21
CA ASN A 90 -0.08 -8.13 -12.61
C ASN A 90 1.20 -8.29 -13.42
N GLU A 91 2.17 -7.39 -13.18
CA GLU A 91 3.51 -7.43 -13.74
C GLU A 91 4.54 -7.18 -12.62
N PRO A 92 5.72 -7.81 -12.65
CA PRO A 92 6.75 -7.56 -11.66
C PRO A 92 7.22 -6.11 -11.69
N PHE A 93 7.24 -5.46 -10.54
CA PHE A 93 7.74 -4.08 -10.38
C PHE A 93 9.26 -4.08 -10.24
N LYS A 94 9.93 -3.25 -11.04
CA LYS A 94 11.39 -3.07 -10.95
C LYS A 94 11.74 -2.16 -9.77
N TYR A 95 12.27 -2.76 -8.70
CA TYR A 95 12.79 -2.07 -7.53
C TYR A 95 14.26 -1.72 -7.74
N ASP A 96 14.66 -0.48 -7.48
CA ASP A 96 16.01 0.04 -7.74
C ASP A 96 17.00 -0.11 -6.56
N GLY A 97 16.52 -0.61 -5.41
CA GLY A 97 17.32 -0.74 -4.19
C GLY A 97 17.23 0.46 -3.25
N GLY A 98 16.46 1.48 -3.60
CA GLY A 98 16.22 2.68 -2.79
C GLY A 98 15.01 2.57 -1.84
N ASN A 99 14.42 3.71 -1.49
CA ASN A 99 13.17 3.72 -0.75
C ASN A 99 12.00 3.38 -1.68
N LEU A 100 10.96 2.77 -1.12
CA LEU A 100 9.77 2.35 -1.85
C LEU A 100 8.52 3.01 -1.26
N LEU A 101 7.76 3.68 -2.11
CA LEU A 101 6.39 4.09 -1.82
C LEU A 101 5.47 2.93 -2.19
N VAL A 102 4.62 2.54 -1.25
CA VAL A 102 3.53 1.58 -1.45
C VAL A 102 2.22 2.34 -1.24
N CYS A 103 1.35 2.35 -2.25
CA CYS A 103 0.05 2.96 -2.17
C CYS A 103 -1.04 1.90 -2.35
N LEU A 104 -2.04 1.92 -1.46
CA LEU A 104 -3.24 1.12 -1.57
C LEU A 104 -4.44 2.05 -1.65
N ASP A 105 -5.26 1.80 -2.66
CA ASP A 105 -6.50 2.48 -2.93
C ASP A 105 -7.64 1.45 -2.84
N ASP A 106 -8.53 1.64 -1.88
CA ASP A 106 -9.65 0.75 -1.62
C ASP A 106 -10.92 1.35 -2.20
N ASN A 107 -11.39 0.75 -3.29
CA ASN A 107 -12.50 1.19 -4.12
C ASN A 107 -13.78 0.36 -3.90
N THR A 108 -13.87 -0.37 -2.79
CA THR A 108 -14.94 -1.36 -2.56
C THR A 108 -16.33 -0.74 -2.50
N GLY A 109 -16.47 0.47 -1.95
CA GLY A 109 -17.78 1.12 -1.82
C GLY A 109 -18.65 0.53 -0.71
N ASP A 110 -18.08 -0.30 0.17
CA ASP A 110 -18.75 -0.90 1.31
C ASP A 110 -17.80 -0.96 2.51
N TYR A 111 -18.33 -1.06 3.71
CA TYR A 111 -17.55 -1.09 4.95
C TYR A 111 -17.71 -2.41 5.68
N GLU A 112 -16.76 -2.73 6.54
CA GLU A 112 -16.73 -3.91 7.39
C GLU A 112 -16.49 -3.51 8.85
N ASP A 113 -16.54 -4.48 9.74
CA ASP A 113 -16.12 -4.28 11.13
C ASP A 113 -14.65 -3.85 11.21
N GLU A 114 -14.29 -3.13 12.26
CA GLU A 114 -12.93 -2.67 12.48
C GLU A 114 -11.95 -3.85 12.58
N ILE A 115 -11.04 -3.94 11.62
CA ILE A 115 -10.03 -4.99 11.54
C ILE A 115 -8.65 -4.36 11.63
N TYR A 116 -7.77 -4.97 12.44
CA TYR A 116 -6.45 -4.43 12.74
C TYR A 116 -5.37 -5.08 11.89
N PHE A 117 -4.50 -4.22 11.36
CA PHE A 117 -3.24 -4.63 10.75
C PHE A 117 -2.12 -4.62 11.81
N TYR A 118 -1.22 -5.59 11.72
CA TYR A 118 0.01 -5.56 12.49
C TYR A 118 0.95 -4.52 11.91
N HIS A 119 1.67 -3.82 12.78
CA HIS A 119 2.61 -2.78 12.38
C HIS A 119 3.95 -2.95 13.09
N TYR A 120 4.98 -2.35 12.51
CA TYR A 120 6.26 -2.16 13.17
C TYR A 120 6.17 -0.93 14.08
N PRO A 121 6.84 -0.96 15.26
CA PRO A 121 6.97 0.25 16.05
C PRO A 121 7.79 1.28 15.27
N ALA A 122 7.27 2.49 15.13
CA ALA A 122 8.02 3.61 14.56
C ALA A 122 8.69 4.45 15.64
N SER A 123 9.66 5.25 15.24
CA SER A 123 10.15 6.37 16.06
C SER A 123 9.05 7.42 16.16
N GLU A 124 8.88 8.05 17.32
CA GLU A 124 7.77 8.96 17.63
C GLU A 124 7.68 10.21 16.72
N ASP A 125 8.71 10.49 15.91
CA ASP A 125 8.82 11.73 15.12
C ASP A 125 8.82 11.52 13.60
N ILE A 126 8.74 10.28 13.09
CA ILE A 126 8.83 9.99 11.65
C ILE A 126 7.51 9.45 11.12
N ARG A 127 6.80 10.26 10.35
CA ARG A 127 5.54 9.85 9.71
C ARG A 127 5.82 9.02 8.46
N ARG A 128 5.55 7.72 8.54
CA ARG A 128 5.81 6.76 7.46
C ARG A 128 4.56 6.31 6.72
N THR A 129 3.39 6.56 7.29
CA THR A 129 2.10 6.22 6.71
C THR A 129 1.18 7.43 6.77
N ILE A 130 0.48 7.70 5.70
CA ILE A 130 -0.66 8.62 5.64
C ILE A 130 -1.85 7.89 5.01
N SER A 131 -3.06 8.24 5.47
CA SER A 131 -4.29 7.61 4.98
C SER A 131 -5.45 8.60 5.01
N SER A 132 -6.22 8.63 3.94
CA SER A 132 -7.53 9.27 3.87
C SER A 132 -8.61 8.21 3.72
N TYR A 133 -9.81 8.46 4.27
CA TYR A 133 -10.93 7.54 4.21
C TYR A 133 -12.27 8.27 4.27
N THR A 134 -13.28 7.71 3.63
CA THR A 134 -14.63 8.26 3.56
C THR A 134 -15.66 7.17 3.18
N ASP A 135 -16.95 7.42 3.46
CA ASP A 135 -18.06 6.56 3.03
C ASP A 135 -18.76 7.08 1.78
N TYR A 136 -18.32 8.19 1.21
CA TYR A 136 -19.15 8.94 0.27
C TYR A 136 -18.71 8.87 -1.19
N PHE A 137 -17.42 8.68 -1.46
CA PHE A 137 -16.89 8.68 -2.84
C PHE A 137 -15.50 8.03 -2.88
N ASP A 138 -15.16 7.54 -4.05
CA ASP A 138 -13.85 7.01 -4.37
C ASP A 138 -12.74 8.06 -4.20
N LEU A 139 -11.64 7.66 -3.59
CA LEU A 139 -10.51 8.54 -3.27
C LEU A 139 -9.41 8.40 -4.32
N THR A 140 -8.87 9.53 -4.74
CA THR A 140 -7.63 9.62 -5.51
C THR A 140 -6.56 10.34 -4.70
N TRP A 141 -5.30 10.29 -5.12
CA TRP A 141 -4.24 11.05 -4.45
C TRP A 141 -4.54 12.57 -4.43
N GLU A 142 -5.16 13.12 -5.49
CA GLU A 142 -5.51 14.53 -5.61
C GLU A 142 -6.55 14.96 -4.59
N ASN A 143 -7.61 14.19 -4.44
CA ASN A 143 -8.66 14.54 -3.48
C ASN A 143 -8.28 14.18 -2.05
N ALA A 144 -7.41 13.19 -1.83
CA ALA A 144 -6.81 12.91 -0.54
C ALA A 144 -5.88 14.05 -0.07
N GLU A 145 -5.09 14.65 -0.98
CA GLU A 145 -4.24 15.80 -0.70
C GLU A 145 -5.04 17.08 -0.46
N ASN A 146 -5.95 17.43 -1.34
CA ASN A 146 -6.63 18.73 -1.33
C ASN A 146 -7.69 18.85 -0.22
N GLY A 147 -8.33 17.77 0.17
CA GLY A 147 -9.31 17.73 1.25
C GLY A 147 -10.51 18.69 1.08
N ASP A 148 -10.81 19.09 -0.15
CA ASP A 148 -11.71 20.21 -0.47
C ASP A 148 -13.06 19.72 -0.99
N TYR A 149 -13.72 18.86 -0.21
CA TYR A 149 -15.08 18.44 -0.54
C TYR A 149 -16.02 18.73 0.62
N SER A 150 -17.29 18.98 0.34
CA SER A 150 -18.35 19.25 1.32
C SER A 150 -18.52 18.12 2.35
N PHE A 151 -17.85 17.00 2.15
CA PHE A 151 -17.64 15.91 3.10
C PHE A 151 -16.14 15.57 3.12
N ASN A 152 -15.35 16.34 3.84
CA ASN A 152 -13.90 16.18 3.90
C ASN A 152 -13.51 14.75 4.27
N PRO A 153 -12.73 14.02 3.44
CA PRO A 153 -12.14 12.79 3.88
C PRO A 153 -11.27 13.05 5.11
N THR A 154 -11.34 12.18 6.08
CA THR A 154 -10.48 12.26 7.25
C THR A 154 -9.10 11.79 6.84
N SER A 155 -8.10 12.69 6.90
CA SER A 155 -6.69 12.34 6.68
C SER A 155 -5.96 12.19 8.00
N LYS A 156 -5.15 11.16 8.11
CA LYS A 156 -4.29 10.90 9.28
C LYS A 156 -2.90 10.48 8.86
N GLY A 157 -1.91 11.01 9.58
CA GLY A 157 -0.55 10.53 9.51
C GLY A 157 -0.24 9.61 10.70
N TYR A 158 0.50 8.56 10.44
CA TYR A 158 0.89 7.57 11.42
C TYR A 158 2.41 7.44 11.50
N TYR A 159 2.90 7.35 12.73
CA TYR A 159 4.31 7.07 13.05
C TYR A 159 4.61 5.57 13.08
N ILE A 160 3.80 4.78 12.38
CA ILE A 160 3.90 3.32 12.29
C ILE A 160 3.83 2.91 10.83
N ASN A 161 4.50 1.81 10.49
CA ASN A 161 4.33 1.16 9.20
C ASN A 161 3.64 -0.19 9.39
N PRO A 162 2.66 -0.53 8.55
CA PRO A 162 2.13 -1.88 8.47
C PRO A 162 3.24 -2.90 8.22
N GLN A 163 3.13 -4.08 8.84
CA GLN A 163 4.02 -5.18 8.53
C GLN A 163 3.80 -5.63 7.10
N ILE A 164 4.87 -5.61 6.30
CA ILE A 164 4.86 -5.93 4.87
C ILE A 164 5.88 -7.01 4.55
N LYS A 165 5.64 -7.76 3.48
CA LYS A 165 6.60 -8.64 2.80
C LYS A 165 6.53 -8.41 1.31
N PHE A 166 7.68 -8.51 0.67
CA PHE A 166 7.81 -8.50 -0.77
C PHE A 166 8.39 -9.84 -1.23
N ASP A 167 7.72 -10.52 -2.17
CA ASP A 167 8.37 -11.60 -2.89
C ASP A 167 9.18 -10.99 -4.02
N MET A 168 10.49 -11.20 -3.98
CA MET A 168 11.45 -10.53 -4.86
C MET A 168 12.34 -11.53 -5.59
N ILE A 169 12.60 -11.24 -6.85
CA ILE A 169 13.69 -11.83 -7.63
C ILE A 169 14.82 -10.81 -7.66
N ILE A 170 15.94 -11.11 -7.00
CA ILE A 170 17.09 -10.21 -6.94
C ILE A 170 17.85 -10.26 -8.26
N GLY A 171 18.22 -9.11 -8.80
CA GLY A 171 18.99 -8.94 -10.02
C GLY A 171 18.39 -7.89 -10.96
N ASP A 172 19.12 -7.58 -12.01
CA ASP A 172 18.78 -6.53 -12.96
C ASP A 172 17.88 -6.99 -14.12
N GLU A 173 17.72 -8.30 -14.28
CA GLU A 173 16.91 -8.92 -15.34
C GLU A 173 16.02 -10.03 -14.78
N LEU A 174 14.81 -10.13 -15.31
CA LEU A 174 13.93 -11.28 -15.02
C LEU A 174 14.52 -12.54 -15.65
N PRO A 175 14.43 -13.70 -14.96
CA PRO A 175 14.90 -14.96 -15.52
C PRO A 175 14.13 -15.29 -16.81
N VAL A 176 14.86 -15.52 -17.90
CA VAL A 176 14.28 -15.97 -19.17
C VAL A 176 13.86 -17.43 -19.01
N ILE A 177 12.56 -17.68 -18.98
CA ILE A 177 12.04 -19.06 -19.03
C ILE A 177 12.10 -19.53 -20.48
N ALA A 178 13.11 -20.34 -20.80
CA ALA A 178 13.16 -21.01 -22.10
C ALA A 178 12.03 -22.05 -22.14
N VAL A 179 11.01 -21.80 -22.95
CA VAL A 179 10.00 -22.82 -23.30
C VAL A 179 10.68 -23.84 -24.20
N LYS A 180 10.77 -25.09 -23.73
CA LYS A 180 11.26 -26.24 -24.53
C LYS A 180 10.12 -26.83 -25.34
#